data_b868fd448199ee88dcbd28a8fac1039c
#
_entry.id   b868fd448199ee88dcbd28a8fac1039c
#
_cell.length_a   1.000
_cell.length_b   1.000
_cell.length_c   1.000
_cell.angle_alpha   90.00
_cell.angle_beta   90.00
_cell.angle_gamma   90.00
#
_symmetry.space_group_name_H-M   'P 1'
#
loop_
_entity.id
_entity.type
_entity.pdbx_description
1 polymer ?
#
loop_
_entity_poly.entity_id
_entity_poly.type
_entity_poly.pdbx_seq_one_letter_code
_entity_poly.pdbx_strand_id
1 'polypeptide(L)'
;MAHASTHPAHPLPPVAPRRLLLAQRLLRGEGSVEVTAFRAGETLTTAVHGVSADGRLVVAHVPNLLGSLGAFHTPAPLDVRVDVLRDALDLTLPTRLASVHLLGTLRWCRDSAEVAELGLRGRVADLVADVGPRVRVGVVETQRILLHDVDGVAVFCCHTLPLTSRGLVDQAELADLADDVLGTAPEVLADLADAVALGLLPGESTPLQVDTELLPESPANALDADEAGVTLLRVRDGESTAVHVALPGAGRLDHSPRHAWRRLLDAIPARVAHP
;
A
#
# COMPACT_ATOMS: atom_id res chain seq x y z
N MET A 1 -11.50 42.11 -11.64
CA MET A 1 -11.43 41.73 -10.21
C MET A 1 -12.12 40.39 -10.05
N ALA A 2 -11.35 39.32 -9.94
CA ALA A 2 -11.89 37.97 -9.76
C ALA A 2 -12.05 37.72 -8.26
N HIS A 3 -13.28 37.52 -7.80
CA HIS A 3 -13.56 37.09 -6.43
C HIS A 3 -13.08 35.64 -6.26
N ALA A 4 -11.96 35.45 -5.55
CA ALA A 4 -11.58 34.15 -5.05
C ALA A 4 -12.61 33.74 -3.98
N SER A 5 -13.48 32.81 -4.32
CA SER A 5 -14.45 32.20 -3.40
C SER A 5 -13.65 31.27 -2.48
N THR A 6 -13.29 31.75 -1.30
CA THR A 6 -12.75 30.92 -0.22
C THR A 6 -13.89 30.11 0.39
N HIS A 7 -14.15 28.92 -0.17
CA HIS A 7 -14.95 27.95 0.54
C HIS A 7 -14.19 27.52 1.81
N PRO A 8 -14.83 27.59 2.99
CA PRO A 8 -14.23 27.05 4.20
C PRO A 8 -13.97 25.54 3.99
N ALA A 9 -12.72 25.13 4.14
CA ALA A 9 -12.37 23.73 4.09
C ALA A 9 -13.10 23.01 5.24
N HIS A 10 -14.10 22.19 4.93
CA HIS A 10 -14.69 21.28 5.92
C HIS A 10 -13.56 20.40 6.47
N PRO A 11 -13.45 20.25 7.81
CA PRO A 11 -12.48 19.33 8.39
C PRO A 11 -12.79 17.91 7.87
N LEU A 12 -11.74 17.23 7.40
CA LEU A 12 -11.85 15.84 6.98
C LEU A 12 -12.23 14.97 8.19
N PRO A 13 -13.08 13.96 8.03
CA PRO A 13 -13.41 13.03 9.11
C PRO A 13 -12.13 12.31 9.60
N PRO A 14 -12.07 11.94 10.88
CA PRO A 14 -10.95 11.17 11.41
C PRO A 14 -10.83 9.83 10.66
N VAL A 15 -9.62 9.51 10.22
CA VAL A 15 -9.31 8.26 9.49
C VAL A 15 -8.82 7.22 10.49
N ALA A 16 -9.31 5.98 10.36
CA ALA A 16 -8.85 4.87 11.19
C ALA A 16 -7.31 4.68 11.07
N PRO A 17 -6.59 4.40 12.16
CA PRO A 17 -5.13 4.26 12.15
C PRO A 17 -4.63 3.26 11.10
N ARG A 18 -5.33 2.14 10.91
CA ARG A 18 -5.00 1.11 9.91
C ARG A 18 -5.02 1.64 8.48
N ARG A 19 -6.02 2.46 8.12
CA ARG A 19 -6.10 3.09 6.79
C ARG A 19 -4.96 4.09 6.57
N LEU A 20 -4.53 4.77 7.64
CA LEU A 20 -3.36 5.65 7.60
C LEU A 20 -2.09 4.85 7.30
N LEU A 21 -1.87 3.72 7.99
CA LEU A 21 -0.73 2.83 7.75
C LEU A 21 -0.74 2.27 6.32
N LEU A 22 -1.88 1.81 5.82
CA LEU A 22 -2.02 1.30 4.46
C LEU A 22 -1.65 2.38 3.41
N ALA A 23 -2.16 3.60 3.56
CA ALA A 23 -1.81 4.71 2.68
C ALA A 23 -0.30 5.01 2.71
N GLN A 24 0.30 4.98 3.90
CA GLN A 24 1.75 5.18 4.06
C GLN A 24 2.57 4.07 3.39
N ARG A 25 2.19 2.82 3.54
CA ARG A 25 2.85 1.66 2.91
C ARG A 25 2.81 1.79 1.38
N LEU A 26 1.61 2.05 0.83
CA LEU A 26 1.43 2.22 -0.61
C LEU A 26 2.32 3.35 -1.16
N LEU A 27 2.33 4.52 -0.54
CA LEU A 27 3.14 5.66 -0.99
C LEU A 27 4.65 5.43 -0.84
N ARG A 28 5.07 4.55 0.08
CA ARG A 28 6.49 4.21 0.29
C ARG A 28 7.04 3.14 -0.65
N GLY A 29 6.26 2.69 -1.61
CA GLY A 29 6.75 1.80 -2.66
C GLY A 29 6.10 0.42 -2.69
N GLU A 30 5.09 0.15 -1.85
CA GLU A 30 4.31 -1.08 -1.99
C GLU A 30 3.33 -0.98 -3.17
N GLY A 31 3.10 -2.12 -3.82
CA GLY A 31 2.25 -2.20 -5.00
C GLY A 31 2.92 -1.78 -6.30
N SER A 32 2.12 -1.62 -7.32
CA SER A 32 2.51 -1.11 -8.64
C SER A 32 2.10 0.35 -8.78
N VAL A 33 2.82 1.11 -9.61
CA VAL A 33 2.52 2.52 -9.86
C VAL A 33 2.33 2.78 -11.34
N GLU A 34 1.29 3.56 -11.66
CA GLU A 34 1.08 4.16 -12.96
C GLU A 34 1.12 5.67 -12.84
N VAL A 35 1.84 6.33 -13.75
CA VAL A 35 1.92 7.79 -13.80
C VAL A 35 1.41 8.26 -15.15
N THR A 36 0.29 8.97 -15.16
CA THR A 36 -0.34 9.48 -16.37
C THR A 36 -0.17 10.98 -16.50
N ALA A 37 0.49 11.43 -17.58
CA ALA A 37 0.48 12.83 -17.98
C ALA A 37 -0.86 13.12 -18.67
N PHE A 38 -1.88 13.51 -17.90
CA PHE A 38 -3.26 13.49 -18.36
C PHE A 38 -3.55 14.47 -19.51
N ARG A 39 -2.80 15.57 -19.64
CA ARG A 39 -2.95 16.49 -20.79
C ARG A 39 -2.37 15.91 -22.08
N ALA A 40 -1.38 15.02 -21.99
CA ALA A 40 -0.76 14.36 -23.12
C ALA A 40 -1.39 13.00 -23.45
N GLY A 41 -2.15 12.42 -22.52
CA GLY A 41 -2.71 11.08 -22.64
C GLY A 41 -1.67 9.96 -22.59
N GLU A 42 -0.48 10.23 -22.05
CA GLU A 42 0.62 9.28 -21.95
C GLU A 42 0.71 8.70 -20.54
N THR A 43 1.03 7.41 -20.44
CA THR A 43 1.15 6.69 -19.16
C THR A 43 2.50 5.97 -19.07
N LEU A 44 3.17 6.11 -17.93
CA LEU A 44 4.32 5.30 -17.52
C LEU A 44 3.83 4.15 -16.63
N THR A 45 3.99 2.92 -17.10
CA THR A 45 3.63 1.69 -16.35
C THR A 45 4.85 0.97 -15.78
N THR A 46 6.07 1.36 -16.19
CA THR A 46 7.34 0.75 -15.75
C THR A 46 8.04 1.59 -14.68
N ALA A 47 7.31 2.48 -14.02
CA ALA A 47 7.85 3.28 -12.94
C ALA A 47 7.92 2.48 -11.63
N VAL A 48 8.85 2.87 -10.77
CA VAL A 48 8.83 2.55 -9.34
C VAL A 48 8.60 3.83 -8.55
N HIS A 49 8.06 3.71 -7.35
CA HIS A 49 7.78 4.86 -6.50
C HIS A 49 8.26 4.64 -5.08
N GLY A 50 8.29 5.70 -4.32
CA GLY A 50 8.66 5.71 -2.91
C GLY A 50 8.62 7.12 -2.36
N VAL A 51 9.29 7.34 -1.24
CA VAL A 51 9.39 8.66 -0.62
C VAL A 51 10.85 9.03 -0.38
N SER A 52 11.14 10.32 -0.52
CA SER A 52 12.44 10.90 -0.14
C SER A 52 12.60 10.94 1.38
N ALA A 53 13.81 11.23 1.86
CA ALA A 53 14.11 11.35 3.29
C ALA A 53 13.26 12.42 4.00
N ASP A 54 12.85 13.47 3.28
CA ASP A 54 11.97 14.54 3.76
C ASP A 54 10.47 14.28 3.51
N GLY A 55 10.09 13.07 3.05
CA GLY A 55 8.71 12.62 2.93
C GLY A 55 7.99 13.05 1.65
N ARG A 56 8.70 13.51 0.60
CA ARG A 56 8.10 13.81 -0.70
C ARG A 56 7.91 12.54 -1.51
N LEU A 57 6.80 12.43 -2.23
CA LEU A 57 6.56 11.34 -3.16
C LEU A 57 7.55 11.41 -4.32
N VAL A 58 8.24 10.30 -4.59
CA VAL A 58 9.22 10.17 -5.65
C VAL A 58 8.79 9.06 -6.61
N VAL A 59 8.97 9.29 -7.89
CA VAL A 59 8.84 8.28 -8.94
C VAL A 59 10.15 8.17 -9.72
N ALA A 60 10.48 6.96 -10.14
CA ALA A 60 11.65 6.71 -10.97
C ALA A 60 11.34 5.71 -12.07
N HIS A 61 11.92 5.90 -13.24
CA HIS A 61 11.82 4.96 -14.34
C HIS A 61 13.07 4.95 -15.19
N VAL A 62 13.26 3.88 -15.97
CA VAL A 62 14.29 3.78 -16.99
C VAL A 62 13.65 4.10 -18.33
N PRO A 63 14.00 5.23 -18.99
CA PRO A 63 13.48 5.55 -20.30
C PRO A 63 13.81 4.45 -21.31
N ASN A 64 12.82 3.99 -22.04
CA ASN A 64 13.04 3.05 -23.12
C ASN A 64 13.77 3.78 -24.28
N LEU A 65 14.92 3.25 -24.70
CA LEU A 65 15.73 3.82 -25.78
C LEU A 65 15.02 3.80 -27.14
N LEU A 66 13.99 2.96 -27.27
CA LEU A 66 13.19 2.81 -28.50
C LEU A 66 11.85 3.56 -28.45
N GLY A 67 11.51 4.18 -27.31
CA GLY A 67 10.27 4.90 -27.10
C GLY A 67 10.30 6.31 -27.71
N SER A 68 9.16 6.75 -28.19
CA SER A 68 8.93 8.11 -28.70
C SER A 68 9.33 9.18 -27.67
N LEU A 69 9.71 10.35 -28.14
CA LEU A 69 9.90 11.58 -27.36
C LEU A 69 8.54 12.03 -26.78
N GLY A 70 8.05 11.32 -25.79
CA GLY A 70 6.77 11.59 -25.16
C GLY A 70 6.84 12.72 -24.12
N ALA A 71 5.70 13.05 -23.53
CA ALA A 71 5.56 14.11 -22.53
C ALA A 71 6.53 13.95 -21.37
N PHE A 72 6.83 12.72 -20.97
CA PHE A 72 7.75 12.42 -19.87
C PHE A 72 9.23 12.70 -20.18
N HIS A 73 9.59 13.02 -21.41
CA HIS A 73 10.97 13.41 -21.78
C HIS A 73 11.23 14.91 -21.62
N THR A 74 10.20 15.72 -21.44
CA THR A 74 10.36 17.17 -21.21
C THR A 74 11.02 17.44 -19.85
N PRO A 75 11.88 18.45 -19.74
CA PRO A 75 12.37 18.94 -18.46
C PRO A 75 11.32 19.81 -17.71
N ALA A 76 10.28 20.27 -18.40
CA ALA A 76 9.22 21.08 -17.80
C ALA A 76 8.37 20.25 -16.82
N PRO A 77 7.85 20.88 -15.76
CA PRO A 77 6.90 20.23 -14.86
C PRO A 77 5.66 19.74 -15.62
N LEU A 78 5.17 18.56 -15.25
CA LEU A 78 4.03 17.90 -15.88
C LEU A 78 2.89 17.74 -14.89
N ASP A 79 1.68 18.08 -15.31
CA ASP A 79 0.48 17.71 -14.57
C ASP A 79 0.23 16.22 -14.75
N VAL A 80 0.23 15.48 -13.62
CA VAL A 80 0.12 14.02 -13.62
C VAL A 80 -0.99 13.54 -12.70
N ARG A 81 -1.57 12.39 -13.08
CA ARG A 81 -2.25 11.50 -12.15
C ARG A 81 -1.30 10.37 -11.80
N VAL A 82 -1.21 10.07 -10.51
CA VAL A 82 -0.47 8.90 -10.02
C VAL A 82 -1.47 7.95 -9.39
N ASP A 83 -1.46 6.72 -9.85
CA ASP A 83 -2.27 5.62 -9.33
C ASP A 83 -1.31 4.57 -8.77
N VAL A 84 -1.38 4.32 -7.46
CA VAL A 84 -0.68 3.21 -6.81
C VAL A 84 -1.68 2.13 -6.52
N LEU A 85 -1.42 0.93 -7.00
CA LEU A 85 -2.34 -0.19 -6.98
C LEU A 85 -1.73 -1.35 -6.20
N ARG A 86 -2.49 -1.94 -5.29
CA ARG A 86 -2.10 -3.13 -4.56
C ARG A 86 -3.17 -4.19 -4.73
N ASP A 87 -2.76 -5.31 -5.28
CA ASP A 87 -3.59 -6.50 -5.37
C ASP A 87 -3.47 -7.32 -4.07
N ALA A 88 -4.36 -8.29 -3.88
CA ALA A 88 -4.32 -9.19 -2.75
C ALA A 88 -2.96 -9.90 -2.65
N LEU A 89 -2.57 -10.27 -1.43
CA LEU A 89 -1.33 -10.97 -1.15
C LEU A 89 -1.33 -12.34 -1.86
N ASP A 90 -2.44 -13.06 -1.80
CA ASP A 90 -2.66 -14.29 -2.56
C ASP A 90 -2.98 -13.93 -4.02
N LEU A 91 -2.03 -14.19 -4.91
CA LEU A 91 -2.13 -13.89 -6.33
C LEU A 91 -3.19 -14.71 -7.08
N THR A 92 -3.76 -15.74 -6.46
CA THR A 92 -4.90 -16.49 -7.03
C THR A 92 -6.21 -15.71 -6.90
N LEU A 93 -6.24 -14.66 -6.06
CA LEU A 93 -7.37 -13.78 -5.91
C LEU A 93 -7.33 -12.66 -6.97
N PRO A 94 -8.29 -12.56 -7.88
CA PRO A 94 -8.38 -11.47 -8.85
C PRO A 94 -8.94 -10.19 -8.19
N THR A 95 -8.45 -9.87 -6.99
CA THR A 95 -9.02 -8.82 -6.14
C THR A 95 -7.99 -7.75 -5.85
N ARG A 96 -8.37 -6.50 -6.11
CA ARG A 96 -7.58 -5.35 -5.68
C ARG A 96 -7.85 -5.07 -4.21
N LEU A 97 -6.80 -5.14 -3.40
CA LEU A 97 -6.88 -4.83 -1.97
C LEU A 97 -7.10 -3.35 -1.72
N ALA A 98 -6.30 -2.51 -2.39
CA ALA A 98 -6.35 -1.07 -2.22
C ALA A 98 -5.78 -0.32 -3.42
N SER A 99 -6.15 0.94 -3.55
CA SER A 99 -5.52 1.88 -4.49
C SER A 99 -5.38 3.26 -3.87
N VAL A 100 -4.28 3.93 -4.21
CA VAL A 100 -4.07 5.34 -3.91
C VAL A 100 -4.11 6.12 -5.21
N HIS A 101 -4.90 7.17 -5.24
CA HIS A 101 -5.02 8.08 -6.37
C HIS A 101 -4.65 9.50 -5.95
N LEU A 102 -3.84 10.16 -6.73
CA LEU A 102 -3.51 11.57 -6.52
C LEU A 102 -3.32 12.31 -7.84
N LEU A 103 -3.63 13.60 -7.81
CA LEU A 103 -3.29 14.54 -8.85
C LEU A 103 -2.17 15.43 -8.34
N GLY A 104 -1.20 15.72 -9.20
CA GLY A 104 -0.07 16.53 -8.80
C GLY A 104 0.75 17.02 -9.99
N THR A 105 1.88 17.64 -9.67
CA THR A 105 2.86 18.10 -10.64
C THR A 105 4.13 17.30 -10.47
N LEU A 106 4.54 16.58 -11.51
CA LEU A 106 5.80 15.85 -11.58
C LEU A 106 6.91 16.77 -12.07
N ARG A 107 7.98 16.89 -11.30
CA ARG A 107 9.21 17.60 -11.66
C ARG A 107 10.38 16.60 -11.66
N TRP A 108 11.02 16.45 -12.81
CA TRP A 108 12.22 15.62 -12.94
C TRP A 108 13.44 16.28 -12.28
N CYS A 109 14.25 15.51 -11.59
CA CYS A 109 15.57 15.93 -11.14
C CYS A 109 16.47 16.24 -12.35
N ARG A 110 17.25 17.30 -12.24
CA ARG A 110 18.10 17.80 -13.33
C ARG A 110 19.40 16.99 -13.48
N ASP A 111 19.92 16.54 -12.35
CA ASP A 111 21.22 15.86 -12.28
C ASP A 111 21.30 14.88 -11.09
N SER A 112 22.41 14.17 -10.99
CA SER A 112 22.67 13.21 -9.93
C SER A 112 22.86 13.83 -8.56
N ALA A 113 23.22 15.11 -8.46
CA ALA A 113 23.36 15.81 -7.19
C ALA A 113 21.96 16.04 -6.58
N GLU A 114 21.00 16.52 -7.39
CA GLU A 114 19.61 16.67 -6.95
C GLU A 114 18.99 15.33 -6.55
N VAL A 115 19.31 14.23 -7.26
CA VAL A 115 18.88 12.87 -6.87
C VAL A 115 19.48 12.46 -5.53
N ALA A 116 20.77 12.73 -5.29
CA ALA A 116 21.43 12.39 -4.02
C ALA A 116 20.85 13.14 -2.82
N GLU A 117 20.43 14.41 -3.01
CA GLU A 117 19.80 15.23 -1.97
C GLU A 117 18.44 14.68 -1.50
N LEU A 118 17.77 13.86 -2.34
CA LEU A 118 16.48 13.24 -1.96
C LEU A 118 16.63 12.20 -0.84
N GLY A 119 17.81 11.64 -0.62
CA GLY A 119 18.04 10.59 0.37
C GLY A 119 17.13 9.38 0.14
N LEU A 120 17.13 8.89 -1.10
CA LEU A 120 16.27 7.79 -1.57
C LEU A 120 16.49 6.51 -0.77
N ARG A 121 15.43 5.71 -0.64
CA ARG A 121 15.44 4.41 0.04
C ARG A 121 14.59 3.38 -0.71
N GLY A 122 14.77 2.09 -0.36
CA GLY A 122 14.01 0.97 -0.92
C GLY A 122 14.11 0.89 -2.44
N ARG A 123 13.05 0.43 -3.09
CA ARG A 123 13.01 0.10 -4.53
C ARG A 123 13.51 1.22 -5.46
N VAL A 124 13.28 2.49 -5.09
CA VAL A 124 13.78 3.63 -5.88
C VAL A 124 15.30 3.74 -5.77
N ALA A 125 15.85 3.59 -4.56
CA ALA A 125 17.30 3.61 -4.35
C ALA A 125 17.99 2.43 -5.05
N ASP A 126 17.38 1.24 -4.95
CA ASP A 126 17.88 0.02 -5.60
C ASP A 126 17.92 0.20 -7.13
N LEU A 127 16.83 0.71 -7.74
CA LEU A 127 16.82 0.99 -9.17
C LEU A 127 17.90 1.99 -9.59
N VAL A 128 18.12 3.05 -8.81
CA VAL A 128 19.17 4.05 -9.08
C VAL A 128 20.56 3.43 -8.94
N ALA A 129 20.79 2.58 -7.94
CA ALA A 129 22.07 1.89 -7.75
C ALA A 129 22.37 0.90 -8.88
N ASP A 130 21.37 0.11 -9.30
CA ASP A 130 21.55 -0.97 -10.29
C ASP A 130 21.71 -0.43 -11.72
N VAL A 131 20.95 0.61 -12.07
CA VAL A 131 20.87 1.11 -13.47
C VAL A 131 21.68 2.38 -13.68
N GLY A 132 21.96 3.12 -12.62
CA GLY A 132 22.81 4.32 -12.64
C GLY A 132 22.18 5.50 -13.38
N PRO A 133 22.97 6.28 -14.16
CA PRO A 133 22.54 7.57 -14.72
C PRO A 133 21.44 7.47 -15.78
N ARG A 134 21.06 6.27 -16.19
CA ARG A 134 19.93 6.06 -17.12
C ARG A 134 18.56 6.18 -16.43
N VAL A 135 18.53 6.14 -15.10
CA VAL A 135 17.28 6.31 -14.34
C VAL A 135 16.90 7.78 -14.32
N ARG A 136 15.68 8.08 -14.68
CA ARG A 136 15.06 9.38 -14.41
C ARG A 136 14.32 9.32 -13.09
N VAL A 137 14.64 10.25 -12.20
CA VAL A 137 14.00 10.40 -10.89
C VAL A 137 13.24 11.72 -10.88
N GLY A 138 12.03 11.71 -10.37
CA GLY A 138 11.20 12.91 -10.26
C GLY A 138 10.45 12.97 -8.96
N VAL A 139 10.12 14.18 -8.52
CA VAL A 139 9.30 14.47 -7.33
C VAL A 139 7.90 14.83 -7.78
N VAL A 140 6.90 14.25 -7.13
CA VAL A 140 5.49 14.58 -7.34
C VAL A 140 5.00 15.46 -6.19
N GLU A 141 4.59 16.68 -6.53
CA GLU A 141 3.97 17.60 -5.60
C GLU A 141 2.46 17.43 -5.68
N THR A 142 1.82 17.12 -4.56
CA THR A 142 0.37 16.92 -4.46
C THR A 142 -0.18 17.52 -3.18
N GLN A 143 -1.47 17.82 -3.15
CA GLN A 143 -2.15 18.32 -1.96
C GLN A 143 -3.07 17.29 -1.32
N ARG A 144 -3.63 16.39 -2.13
CA ARG A 144 -4.63 15.42 -1.70
C ARG A 144 -4.29 14.03 -2.21
N ILE A 145 -4.54 13.08 -1.36
CA ILE A 145 -4.34 11.65 -1.58
C ILE A 145 -5.67 10.97 -1.27
N LEU A 146 -6.16 10.17 -2.20
CA LEU A 146 -7.38 9.38 -2.06
C LEU A 146 -6.96 7.92 -1.91
N LEU A 147 -7.30 7.30 -0.79
CA LEU A 147 -7.19 5.86 -0.59
C LEU A 147 -8.55 5.22 -0.82
N HIS A 148 -8.60 4.22 -1.68
CA HIS A 148 -9.73 3.30 -1.81
C HIS A 148 -9.28 1.94 -1.27
N ASP A 149 -10.01 1.40 -0.33
CA ASP A 149 -9.77 0.10 0.29
C ASP A 149 -11.10 -0.60 0.58
N VAL A 150 -11.05 -1.73 1.29
CA VAL A 150 -12.24 -2.52 1.67
C VAL A 150 -13.25 -1.73 2.51
N ASP A 151 -12.82 -0.70 3.24
CA ASP A 151 -13.67 0.16 4.06
C ASP A 151 -14.21 1.38 3.29
N GLY A 152 -13.93 1.47 1.98
CA GLY A 152 -14.40 2.55 1.10
C GLY A 152 -13.34 3.60 0.81
N VAL A 153 -13.69 4.90 0.80
CA VAL A 153 -12.80 5.99 0.41
C VAL A 153 -12.33 6.78 1.62
N ALA A 154 -11.01 7.02 1.72
CA ALA A 154 -10.44 7.97 2.67
C ALA A 154 -9.67 9.07 1.93
N VAL A 155 -9.72 10.30 2.47
CA VAL A 155 -9.02 11.46 1.92
C VAL A 155 -7.97 11.92 2.92
N PHE A 156 -6.73 12.04 2.45
CA PHE A 156 -5.62 12.58 3.22
C PHE A 156 -5.12 13.89 2.62
N CYS A 157 -4.69 14.81 3.48
CA CYS A 157 -3.84 15.91 3.07
C CYS A 157 -2.39 15.47 3.11
N CYS A 158 -1.59 15.76 2.09
CA CYS A 158 -0.17 15.38 2.06
C CYS A 158 0.62 15.92 3.26
N HIS A 159 0.21 17.08 3.80
CA HIS A 159 0.87 17.68 4.98
C HIS A 159 0.52 16.96 6.30
N THR A 160 -0.56 16.20 6.35
CA THR A 160 -0.99 15.46 7.56
C THR A 160 -0.63 13.98 7.51
N LEU A 161 -0.16 13.49 6.37
CA LEU A 161 0.27 12.11 6.20
C LEU A 161 1.79 12.04 6.47
N PRO A 162 2.23 11.54 7.66
CA PRO A 162 3.66 11.46 7.96
C PRO A 162 4.31 10.37 7.09
N LEU A 163 4.97 10.77 6.02
CA LEU A 163 5.64 9.85 5.10
C LEU A 163 7.11 9.58 5.48
N THR A 164 7.60 10.23 6.55
CA THR A 164 8.97 10.02 7.03
C THR A 164 9.17 8.60 7.56
N SER A 165 10.34 8.03 7.31
CA SER A 165 10.68 6.62 7.54
C SER A 165 11.00 6.25 9.01
N ARG A 166 10.57 7.03 10.00
CA ARG A 166 10.82 6.71 11.42
C ARG A 166 9.87 5.62 11.91
N GLY A 167 10.43 4.53 12.43
CA GLY A 167 9.67 3.49 13.14
C GLY A 167 8.96 2.46 12.25
N LEU A 168 9.43 2.27 11.02
CA LEU A 168 8.90 1.22 10.15
C LEU A 168 9.59 -0.10 10.41
N VAL A 169 8.81 -1.16 10.39
CA VAL A 169 9.29 -2.53 10.29
C VAL A 169 10.08 -2.69 8.99
N ASP A 170 11.14 -3.48 9.02
CA ASP A 170 11.94 -3.79 7.85
C ASP A 170 11.07 -4.44 6.75
N GLN A 171 11.21 -3.97 5.52
CA GLN A 171 10.49 -4.55 4.38
C GLN A 171 10.83 -6.03 4.18
N ALA A 172 12.05 -6.45 4.50
CA ALA A 172 12.43 -7.86 4.45
C ALA A 172 11.64 -8.69 5.47
N GLU A 173 11.43 -8.17 6.68
CA GLU A 173 10.62 -8.84 7.69
C GLU A 173 9.13 -8.92 7.30
N LEU A 174 8.60 -7.90 6.65
CA LEU A 174 7.23 -7.93 6.12
C LEU A 174 7.09 -8.92 4.95
N ALA A 175 8.09 -9.02 4.09
CA ALA A 175 8.11 -10.05 3.04
C ALA A 175 8.14 -11.46 3.63
N ASP A 176 8.99 -11.70 4.63
CA ASP A 176 9.05 -12.96 5.36
C ASP A 176 7.72 -13.31 6.06
N LEU A 177 7.03 -12.28 6.64
CA LEU A 177 5.69 -12.47 7.19
C LEU A 177 4.71 -12.88 6.10
N ALA A 178 4.73 -12.21 4.96
CA ALA A 178 3.86 -12.50 3.83
C ALA A 178 4.03 -13.95 3.34
N ASP A 179 5.28 -14.42 3.23
CA ASP A 179 5.60 -15.79 2.86
C ASP A 179 5.10 -16.81 3.90
N ASP A 180 5.28 -16.53 5.20
CA ASP A 180 4.78 -17.37 6.28
C ASP A 180 3.22 -17.45 6.25
N VAL A 181 2.54 -16.34 5.96
CA VAL A 181 1.07 -16.28 5.84
C VAL A 181 0.59 -17.08 4.64
N LEU A 182 1.22 -16.90 3.47
CA LEU A 182 0.90 -17.66 2.25
C LEU A 182 1.18 -19.16 2.40
N GLY A 183 2.17 -19.53 3.22
CA GLY A 183 2.49 -20.92 3.55
C GLY A 183 1.56 -21.54 4.60
N THR A 184 0.65 -20.77 5.19
CA THR A 184 -0.29 -21.26 6.20
C THR A 184 -1.49 -21.95 5.51
N ALA A 185 -1.88 -23.13 6.02
CA ALA A 185 -3.00 -23.88 5.47
C ALA A 185 -4.31 -23.05 5.50
N PRO A 186 -5.12 -23.07 4.44
CA PRO A 186 -6.35 -22.28 4.36
C PRO A 186 -7.36 -22.56 5.48
N GLU A 187 -7.39 -23.77 6.00
CA GLU A 187 -8.24 -24.16 7.13
C GLU A 187 -7.83 -23.44 8.41
N VAL A 188 -6.52 -23.30 8.64
CA VAL A 188 -5.98 -22.54 9.79
C VAL A 188 -6.29 -21.05 9.65
N LEU A 189 -6.18 -20.49 8.44
CA LEU A 189 -6.59 -19.12 8.18
C LEU A 189 -8.09 -18.91 8.44
N ALA A 190 -8.91 -19.89 8.07
CA ALA A 190 -10.35 -19.86 8.34
C ALA A 190 -10.66 -19.91 9.84
N ASP A 191 -9.97 -20.76 10.59
CA ASP A 191 -10.10 -20.85 12.06
C ASP A 191 -9.74 -19.53 12.74
N LEU A 192 -8.68 -18.85 12.26
CA LEU A 192 -8.31 -17.52 12.74
C LEU A 192 -9.43 -16.49 12.47
N ALA A 193 -9.96 -16.49 11.25
CA ALA A 193 -11.03 -15.57 10.88
C ALA A 193 -12.30 -15.82 11.73
N ASP A 194 -12.66 -17.07 11.92
CA ASP A 194 -13.82 -17.45 12.76
C ASP A 194 -13.57 -17.09 14.23
N ALA A 195 -12.35 -17.23 14.75
CA ALA A 195 -11.99 -16.82 16.10
C ALA A 195 -12.11 -15.31 16.32
N VAL A 196 -11.78 -14.48 15.31
CA VAL A 196 -12.03 -13.02 15.36
C VAL A 196 -13.53 -12.75 15.34
N ALA A 197 -14.29 -13.38 14.45
CA ALA A 197 -15.73 -13.21 14.36
C ALA A 197 -16.47 -13.56 15.67
N LEU A 198 -15.93 -14.55 16.42
CA LEU A 198 -16.43 -14.96 17.74
C LEU A 198 -15.90 -14.11 18.90
N GLY A 199 -15.04 -13.12 18.64
CA GLY A 199 -14.41 -12.30 19.69
C GLY A 199 -13.37 -13.02 20.55
N LEU A 200 -12.88 -14.19 20.11
CA LEU A 200 -11.84 -14.98 20.79
C LEU A 200 -10.44 -14.44 20.50
N LEU A 201 -10.25 -13.79 19.35
CA LEU A 201 -9.03 -13.08 18.98
C LEU A 201 -9.32 -11.60 18.72
N PRO A 202 -8.36 -10.72 19.01
CA PRO A 202 -8.49 -9.31 18.66
C PRO A 202 -8.46 -9.14 17.15
N GLY A 203 -9.37 -8.32 16.63
CA GLY A 203 -9.47 -8.04 15.20
C GLY A 203 -10.77 -7.35 14.83
N GLU A 204 -10.98 -7.19 13.53
CA GLU A 204 -12.14 -6.53 12.95
C GLU A 204 -12.64 -7.34 11.76
N SER A 205 -13.96 -7.31 11.51
CA SER A 205 -14.59 -7.96 10.38
C SER A 205 -15.41 -6.94 9.59
N THR A 206 -15.17 -6.87 8.27
CA THR A 206 -15.88 -5.95 7.36
C THR A 206 -16.49 -6.77 6.23
N PRO A 207 -17.83 -6.70 6.00
CA PRO A 207 -18.46 -7.34 4.85
C PRO A 207 -17.85 -6.80 3.54
N LEU A 208 -17.58 -7.70 2.59
CA LEU A 208 -17.11 -7.34 1.26
C LEU A 208 -18.19 -7.61 0.22
N GLN A 209 -18.22 -6.77 -0.82
CA GLN A 209 -19.01 -7.03 -2.02
C GLN A 209 -18.06 -7.52 -3.12
N VAL A 210 -17.77 -8.80 -3.11
CA VAL A 210 -16.93 -9.46 -4.13
C VAL A 210 -17.78 -10.51 -4.83
N ASP A 211 -17.57 -10.66 -6.13
CA ASP A 211 -18.19 -11.74 -6.88
C ASP A 211 -17.54 -13.07 -6.43
N THR A 212 -18.26 -13.82 -5.61
CA THR A 212 -17.75 -15.07 -5.03
C THR A 212 -17.57 -16.18 -6.06
N GLU A 213 -18.20 -16.07 -7.24
CA GLU A 213 -18.00 -17.04 -8.33
C GLU A 213 -16.60 -16.96 -8.96
N LEU A 214 -15.93 -15.82 -8.80
CA LEU A 214 -14.57 -15.59 -9.29
C LEU A 214 -13.49 -15.96 -8.27
N LEU A 215 -13.88 -16.32 -7.04
CA LEU A 215 -12.94 -16.65 -5.98
C LEU A 215 -12.55 -18.14 -6.02
N PRO A 216 -11.32 -18.49 -5.63
CA PRO A 216 -10.93 -19.90 -5.50
C PRO A 216 -11.79 -20.59 -4.43
N GLU A 217 -12.03 -21.89 -4.62
CA GLU A 217 -12.69 -22.74 -3.62
C GLU A 217 -11.76 -22.97 -2.41
N SER A 218 -11.61 -21.94 -1.59
CA SER A 218 -10.77 -21.96 -0.40
C SER A 218 -11.58 -21.42 0.79
N PRO A 219 -11.48 -22.03 1.97
CA PRO A 219 -12.21 -21.56 3.15
C PRO A 219 -11.76 -20.19 3.62
N ALA A 220 -10.50 -19.83 3.41
CA ALA A 220 -9.97 -18.46 3.61
C ALA A 220 -8.72 -18.25 2.77
N ASN A 221 -8.47 -16.98 2.39
CA ASN A 221 -7.31 -16.56 1.60
C ASN A 221 -6.69 -15.31 2.22
N ALA A 222 -5.38 -15.10 1.99
CA ALA A 222 -4.67 -13.94 2.49
C ALA A 222 -4.88 -12.72 1.58
N LEU A 223 -5.45 -11.64 2.11
CA LEU A 223 -5.57 -10.36 1.41
C LEU A 223 -4.34 -9.48 1.61
N ASP A 224 -3.86 -9.38 2.87
CA ASP A 224 -2.75 -8.51 3.24
C ASP A 224 -2.05 -9.00 4.50
N ALA A 225 -0.79 -8.61 4.65
CA ALA A 225 -0.01 -8.80 5.87
C ALA A 225 0.81 -7.54 6.14
N ASP A 226 0.75 -7.02 7.36
CA ASP A 226 1.47 -5.83 7.78
C ASP A 226 1.93 -5.89 9.25
N GLU A 227 2.54 -4.84 9.72
CA GLU A 227 3.03 -4.73 11.09
C GLU A 227 1.92 -4.79 12.15
N ALA A 228 0.68 -4.47 11.79
CA ALA A 228 -0.46 -4.47 12.70
C ALA A 228 -1.18 -5.82 12.71
N GLY A 229 -1.14 -6.56 11.58
CA GLY A 229 -1.88 -7.81 11.48
C GLY A 229 -1.90 -8.44 10.10
N VAL A 230 -2.76 -9.45 10.00
CA VAL A 230 -3.03 -10.16 8.74
C VAL A 230 -4.50 -9.95 8.39
N THR A 231 -4.77 -9.60 7.13
CA THR A 231 -6.12 -9.47 6.61
C THR A 231 -6.44 -10.68 5.75
N LEU A 232 -7.51 -11.36 6.09
CA LEU A 232 -7.99 -12.58 5.44
C LEU A 232 -9.30 -12.29 4.69
N LEU A 233 -9.51 -12.94 3.57
CA LEU A 233 -10.81 -13.09 2.93
C LEU A 233 -11.45 -14.38 3.43
N ARG A 234 -12.56 -14.27 4.11
CA ARG A 234 -13.39 -15.40 4.53
C ARG A 234 -14.64 -15.45 3.66
N VAL A 235 -14.86 -16.59 3.02
CA VAL A 235 -16.09 -16.84 2.26
C VAL A 235 -16.87 -17.92 2.98
N ARG A 236 -18.12 -17.63 3.33
CA ARG A 236 -19.02 -18.55 4.00
C ARG A 236 -20.47 -18.30 3.56
N ASP A 237 -21.17 -19.35 3.22
CA ASP A 237 -22.60 -19.31 2.83
C ASP A 237 -22.90 -18.30 1.69
N GLY A 238 -21.95 -18.07 0.78
CA GLY A 238 -22.04 -17.11 -0.32
C GLY A 238 -21.75 -15.65 0.08
N GLU A 239 -21.45 -15.41 1.34
CA GLU A 239 -21.03 -14.09 1.83
C GLU A 239 -19.52 -14.00 1.95
N SER A 240 -18.96 -12.86 1.57
CA SER A 240 -17.53 -12.57 1.70
C SER A 240 -17.26 -11.51 2.76
N THR A 241 -16.24 -11.74 3.57
CA THR A 241 -15.86 -10.86 4.68
C THR A 241 -14.36 -10.70 4.70
N ALA A 242 -13.86 -9.47 4.77
CA ALA A 242 -12.48 -9.18 5.15
C ALA A 242 -12.36 -9.25 6.67
N VAL A 243 -11.47 -10.10 7.16
CA VAL A 243 -11.22 -10.27 8.58
C VAL A 243 -9.78 -9.86 8.88
N HIS A 244 -9.61 -8.82 9.66
CA HIS A 244 -8.30 -8.40 10.14
C HIS A 244 -8.00 -9.08 11.48
N VAL A 245 -6.97 -9.90 11.50
CA VAL A 245 -6.44 -10.57 12.69
C VAL A 245 -5.30 -9.72 13.23
N ALA A 246 -5.49 -9.06 14.36
CA ALA A 246 -4.46 -8.20 14.94
C ALA A 246 -3.32 -9.02 15.55
N LEU A 247 -2.07 -8.63 15.26
CA LEU A 247 -0.88 -9.29 15.81
C LEU A 247 -0.61 -8.82 17.24
N PRO A 248 -0.28 -9.74 18.16
CA PRO A 248 0.07 -9.40 19.55
C PRO A 248 1.31 -8.51 19.60
N GLY A 249 1.22 -7.33 20.21
CA GLY A 249 2.33 -6.40 20.40
C GLY A 249 2.52 -5.41 19.23
N ALA A 250 1.61 -5.36 18.27
CA ALA A 250 1.62 -4.36 17.22
C ALA A 250 1.80 -2.93 17.78
N GLY A 251 2.61 -2.11 17.11
CA GLY A 251 2.93 -0.74 17.53
C GLY A 251 4.05 -0.61 18.56
N ARG A 252 4.66 -1.69 19.04
CA ARG A 252 5.85 -1.64 19.91
C ARG A 252 7.12 -1.57 19.07
N LEU A 253 8.14 -0.82 19.54
CA LEU A 253 9.41 -0.64 18.82
C LEU A 253 10.23 -1.93 18.65
N ASP A 254 10.03 -2.90 19.55
CA ASP A 254 10.70 -4.20 19.56
C ASP A 254 9.83 -5.32 18.95
N HIS A 255 8.76 -4.93 18.27
CA HIS A 255 7.80 -5.86 17.69
C HIS A 255 8.35 -6.50 16.41
N SER A 256 8.34 -7.84 16.38
CA SER A 256 8.54 -8.63 15.17
C SER A 256 7.19 -9.21 14.71
N PRO A 257 6.60 -8.69 13.63
CA PRO A 257 5.31 -9.17 13.15
C PRO A 257 5.35 -10.65 12.77
N ARG A 258 6.44 -11.11 12.13
CA ARG A 258 6.64 -12.53 11.78
C ARG A 258 6.65 -13.42 13.01
N HIS A 259 7.38 -13.03 14.06
CA HIS A 259 7.41 -13.81 15.30
C HIS A 259 6.06 -13.79 16.03
N ALA A 260 5.34 -12.67 15.99
CA ALA A 260 4.00 -12.57 16.54
C ALA A 260 3.00 -13.48 15.81
N TRP A 261 3.10 -13.56 14.48
CA TRP A 261 2.32 -14.49 13.65
C TRP A 261 2.53 -15.94 14.07
N ARG A 262 3.77 -16.39 14.15
CA ARG A 262 4.10 -17.76 14.54
C ARG A 262 3.57 -18.11 15.94
N ARG A 263 3.73 -17.21 16.92
CA ARG A 263 3.14 -17.40 18.25
C ARG A 263 1.63 -17.46 18.25
N LEU A 264 0.98 -16.71 17.35
CA LEU A 264 -0.46 -16.76 17.19
C LEU A 264 -0.89 -18.14 16.67
N LEU A 265 -0.22 -18.69 15.65
CA LEU A 265 -0.47 -20.02 15.12
C LEU A 265 -0.27 -21.12 16.18
N ASP A 266 0.78 -21.05 16.99
CA ASP A 266 1.06 -21.99 18.08
C ASP A 266 -0.03 -21.98 19.16
N ALA A 267 -0.73 -20.86 19.32
CA ALA A 267 -1.77 -20.70 20.34
C ALA A 267 -3.18 -21.18 19.91
N ILE A 268 -3.42 -21.40 18.61
CA ILE A 268 -4.73 -21.79 18.07
C ILE A 268 -5.23 -23.14 18.60
N PRO A 269 -4.44 -24.23 18.65
CA PRO A 269 -4.93 -25.52 19.10
C PRO A 269 -5.48 -25.53 20.51
N ALA A 270 -4.96 -24.63 21.37
CA ALA A 270 -5.40 -24.52 22.75
C ALA A 270 -6.73 -23.75 22.95
N ARG A 271 -7.13 -22.92 21.96
CA ARG A 271 -8.31 -22.06 22.07
C ARG A 271 -9.55 -22.59 21.33
N VAL A 272 -9.34 -23.28 20.18
CA VAL A 272 -10.43 -23.85 19.38
C VAL A 272 -10.94 -25.19 19.96
N ALA A 273 -10.11 -25.91 20.73
CA ALA A 273 -10.49 -27.17 21.36
C ALA A 273 -11.41 -27.03 22.60
N HIS A 274 -11.64 -25.81 23.09
CA HIS A 274 -12.54 -25.54 24.23
C HIS A 274 -13.38 -24.29 23.95
N PRO A 275 -14.55 -24.46 23.28
CA PRO A 275 -15.55 -23.39 23.17
C PRO A 275 -16.22 -23.11 24.51
#